data_0c12f9766dc4aaedb875da3865d76b10
#
_entry.id   0c12f9766dc4aaedb875da3865d76b10
#
_cell.length_a   1.000
_cell.length_b   1.000
_cell.length_c   1.000
_cell.angle_alpha   90.00
_cell.angle_beta   90.00
_cell.angle_gamma   90.00
#
_symmetry.space_group_name_H-M   'P 1'
#
loop_
_entity.id
_entity.type
_entity.pdbx_description
1 polymer ?
#
loop_
_entity_poly.entity_id
_entity_poly.type
_entity_poly.pdbx_seq_one_letter_code
_entity_poly.pdbx_strand_id
1 'polypeptide(L)'
;SPPAHPHVDHAKNLLRWEPWVRTSVALTELMEGLTFKASDGNPESSFALFRGGDALITLKRPPEVFFMAQLRLVQSWAELREERAAEILTQIDNQIAFQGAVTGLNATRHRWSMEWLNIGLQFAVAVEMRFKQALGCRRPVEYSAQVQPIITTPLHGTYPMGHAVQAYLVARLLQTLGGWSNDHPRTTQLQRQAQRISTNRIVAGLHFPVDATAGQVMGETLAEYFLARCGVKPIDGVKARSYVQKFKEAKGG
;
A
#
# COMPACT_ATOMS: atom_id res chain seq x y z
N SER A 1 -33.54 -26.01 -27.40
CA SER A 1 -32.09 -26.01 -27.42
C SER A 1 -31.58 -25.65 -26.02
N PRO A 2 -30.60 -26.35 -25.44
CA PRO A 2 -30.01 -25.91 -24.20
C PRO A 2 -29.43 -24.50 -24.42
N PRO A 3 -29.46 -23.61 -23.40
CA PRO A 3 -28.87 -22.30 -23.52
C PRO A 3 -27.38 -22.46 -23.84
N ALA A 4 -26.91 -21.72 -24.85
CA ALA A 4 -25.50 -21.72 -25.22
C ALA A 4 -24.66 -21.43 -23.97
N HIS A 5 -23.76 -22.32 -23.61
CA HIS A 5 -22.83 -22.08 -22.54
C HIS A 5 -22.03 -20.80 -22.89
N PRO A 6 -21.99 -19.80 -22.01
CA PRO A 6 -21.19 -18.64 -22.27
C PRO A 6 -19.72 -19.08 -22.43
N HIS A 7 -19.07 -18.65 -23.49
CA HIS A 7 -17.65 -18.94 -23.69
C HIS A 7 -16.85 -18.58 -22.47
N VAL A 8 -16.04 -19.52 -21.97
CA VAL A 8 -15.25 -19.38 -20.74
C VAL A 8 -14.32 -18.17 -20.79
N ASP A 9 -13.88 -17.79 -22.01
CA ASP A 9 -12.89 -16.74 -22.24
C ASP A 9 -13.46 -15.32 -22.38
N HIS A 10 -14.76 -15.12 -22.17
CA HIS A 10 -15.33 -13.79 -22.32
C HIS A 10 -15.16 -12.97 -21.05
N ALA A 11 -14.47 -11.81 -21.13
CA ALA A 11 -14.22 -10.90 -20.00
C ALA A 11 -15.50 -10.56 -19.19
N LYS A 12 -16.68 -10.54 -19.83
CA LYS A 12 -17.98 -10.34 -19.17
C LYS A 12 -18.35 -11.48 -18.22
N ASN A 13 -17.76 -12.69 -18.37
CA ASN A 13 -18.04 -13.79 -17.47
C ASN A 13 -17.47 -13.57 -16.08
N LEU A 14 -16.36 -12.87 -15.95
CA LEU A 14 -15.77 -12.50 -14.64
C LEU A 14 -16.76 -11.72 -13.76
N LEU A 15 -17.63 -10.89 -14.34
CA LEU A 15 -18.63 -10.13 -13.59
C LEU A 15 -19.68 -11.01 -12.91
N ARG A 16 -19.81 -12.29 -13.32
CA ARG A 16 -20.75 -13.28 -12.77
C ARG A 16 -20.13 -14.10 -11.63
N TRP A 17 -18.81 -14.04 -11.47
CA TRP A 17 -18.09 -14.79 -10.44
C TRP A 17 -18.18 -14.10 -9.09
N GLU A 18 -17.87 -14.81 -8.02
CA GLU A 18 -17.81 -14.26 -6.67
C GLU A 18 -16.65 -13.25 -6.54
N PRO A 19 -16.80 -12.20 -5.70
CA PRO A 19 -15.79 -11.15 -5.54
C PRO A 19 -14.40 -11.68 -5.19
N TRP A 20 -14.31 -12.72 -4.34
CA TRP A 20 -13.03 -13.29 -3.94
C TRP A 20 -12.32 -14.01 -5.10
N VAL A 21 -13.08 -14.66 -6.02
CA VAL A 21 -12.53 -15.31 -7.21
C VAL A 21 -11.99 -14.26 -8.18
N ARG A 22 -12.76 -13.20 -8.43
CA ARG A 22 -12.30 -12.06 -9.27
C ARG A 22 -11.05 -11.42 -8.71
N THR A 23 -11.00 -11.25 -7.38
CA THR A 23 -9.83 -10.71 -6.68
C THR A 23 -8.60 -11.59 -6.90
N SER A 24 -8.74 -12.92 -6.80
CA SER A 24 -7.64 -13.86 -7.04
C SER A 24 -7.12 -13.80 -8.46
N VAL A 25 -8.01 -13.74 -9.48
CA VAL A 25 -7.61 -13.57 -10.87
C VAL A 25 -6.89 -12.25 -11.09
N ALA A 26 -7.47 -11.15 -10.62
CA ALA A 26 -6.88 -9.81 -10.77
C ALA A 26 -5.51 -9.71 -10.08
N LEU A 27 -5.35 -10.33 -8.90
CA LEU A 27 -4.07 -10.37 -8.18
C LEU A 27 -3.01 -11.13 -8.98
N THR A 28 -3.37 -12.28 -9.57
CA THR A 28 -2.47 -13.05 -10.44
C THR A 28 -2.00 -12.20 -11.62
N GLU A 29 -2.92 -11.53 -12.30
CA GLU A 29 -2.61 -10.62 -13.42
C GLU A 29 -1.71 -9.45 -12.98
N LEU A 30 -1.96 -8.85 -11.81
CA LEU A 30 -1.12 -7.77 -11.29
C LEU A 30 0.30 -8.23 -10.95
N MET A 31 0.44 -9.46 -10.46
CA MET A 31 1.74 -10.03 -10.10
C MET A 31 2.52 -10.57 -11.30
N GLU A 32 1.85 -10.78 -12.44
CA GLU A 32 2.49 -11.31 -13.64
C GLU A 32 3.63 -10.41 -14.12
N GLY A 33 4.79 -11.03 -14.40
CA GLY A 33 6.00 -10.34 -14.87
C GLY A 33 6.69 -9.47 -13.80
N LEU A 34 6.22 -9.48 -12.55
CA LEU A 34 6.94 -8.90 -11.42
C LEU A 34 8.00 -9.88 -10.90
N THR A 35 9.20 -9.37 -10.66
CA THR A 35 10.30 -10.14 -10.07
C THR A 35 10.86 -9.41 -8.86
N PHE A 36 11.28 -10.20 -7.87
CA PHE A 36 11.82 -9.70 -6.61
C PHE A 36 13.24 -10.22 -6.44
N LYS A 37 14.19 -9.34 -6.19
CA LYS A 37 15.58 -9.73 -5.96
C LYS A 37 16.34 -8.68 -5.14
N ALA A 38 17.46 -9.09 -4.57
CA ALA A 38 18.43 -8.16 -4.01
C ALA A 38 18.92 -7.20 -5.11
N SER A 39 19.03 -5.93 -4.81
CA SER A 39 19.52 -4.94 -5.80
C SER A 39 21.04 -4.91 -5.88
N ASP A 40 21.73 -5.35 -4.82
CA ASP A 40 23.18 -5.37 -4.68
C ASP A 40 23.76 -6.79 -4.42
N GLY A 41 22.96 -7.81 -4.66
CA GLY A 41 23.33 -9.20 -4.40
C GLY A 41 23.11 -9.67 -2.95
N ASN A 42 22.82 -8.75 -2.02
CA ASN A 42 22.50 -9.07 -0.64
C ASN A 42 21.06 -8.65 -0.29
N PRO A 43 20.10 -9.59 -0.19
CA PRO A 43 18.71 -9.28 0.10
C PRO A 43 18.49 -8.64 1.49
N GLU A 44 19.40 -8.88 2.45
CA GLU A 44 19.31 -8.28 3.78
C GLU A 44 19.71 -6.82 3.79
N SER A 45 20.51 -6.35 2.83
CA SER A 45 20.91 -4.95 2.74
C SER A 45 20.02 -4.14 1.82
N SER A 46 19.53 -4.75 0.75
CA SER A 46 18.79 -4.05 -0.31
C SER A 46 17.90 -5.01 -1.10
N PHE A 47 16.63 -4.64 -1.26
CA PHE A 47 15.65 -5.46 -1.95
C PHE A 47 14.83 -4.63 -2.93
N ALA A 48 14.53 -5.18 -4.09
CA ALA A 48 13.85 -4.44 -5.14
C ALA A 48 12.79 -5.28 -5.85
N LEU A 49 11.76 -4.57 -6.33
CA LEU A 49 10.72 -5.05 -7.21
C LEU A 49 11.03 -4.56 -8.63
N PHE A 50 11.04 -5.47 -9.58
CA PHE A 50 11.30 -5.20 -11.00
C PHE A 50 10.12 -5.60 -11.87
N ARG A 51 10.01 -4.92 -13.02
CA ARG A 51 9.20 -5.35 -14.15
C ARG A 51 9.95 -5.13 -15.45
N GLY A 52 10.07 -6.20 -16.28
CA GLY A 52 10.75 -6.11 -17.57
C GLY A 52 12.21 -5.65 -17.49
N GLY A 53 12.88 -5.87 -16.35
CA GLY A 53 14.25 -5.42 -16.12
C GLY A 53 14.38 -4.06 -15.41
N ASP A 54 13.33 -3.23 -15.42
CA ASP A 54 13.31 -1.93 -14.74
C ASP A 54 12.93 -2.08 -13.26
N ALA A 55 13.67 -1.45 -12.36
CA ALA A 55 13.32 -1.37 -10.96
C ALA A 55 12.14 -0.41 -10.75
N LEU A 56 11.01 -0.95 -10.25
CA LEU A 56 9.86 -0.14 -9.84
C LEU A 56 10.12 0.53 -8.51
N ILE A 57 10.68 -0.22 -7.57
CA ILE A 57 11.05 0.27 -6.25
C ILE A 57 12.26 -0.51 -5.72
N THR A 58 13.17 0.21 -5.08
CA THR A 58 14.28 -0.36 -4.33
C THR A 58 14.26 0.21 -2.93
N LEU A 59 14.27 -0.66 -1.92
CA LEU A 59 14.42 -0.27 -0.53
C LEU A 59 15.74 -0.82 0.00
N LYS A 60 16.49 0.06 0.68
CA LYS A 60 17.68 -0.33 1.45
C LYS A 60 17.29 -0.53 2.90
N ARG A 61 17.82 -1.56 3.54
CA ARG A 61 17.66 -1.76 4.97
C ARG A 61 18.37 -0.63 5.72
N PRO A 62 17.66 0.13 6.57
CA PRO A 62 18.31 1.11 7.42
C PRO A 62 19.25 0.40 8.42
N PRO A 63 20.43 0.98 8.72
CA PRO A 63 21.34 0.39 9.71
C PRO A 63 20.71 0.43 11.11
N GLU A 64 21.06 -0.49 11.97
CA GLU A 64 20.52 -0.64 13.32
C GLU A 64 20.66 0.64 14.16
N VAL A 65 21.78 1.33 14.03
CA VAL A 65 22.03 2.59 14.73
C VAL A 65 20.98 3.66 14.38
N PHE A 66 20.45 3.63 13.17
CA PHE A 66 19.41 4.55 12.73
C PHE A 66 18.06 4.25 13.39
N PHE A 67 17.70 2.96 13.53
CA PHE A 67 16.50 2.55 14.29
C PHE A 67 16.62 2.93 15.77
N MET A 68 17.78 2.67 16.39
CA MET A 68 18.03 3.05 17.77
C MET A 68 17.91 4.58 18.00
N ALA A 69 18.40 5.39 17.07
CA ALA A 69 18.26 6.86 17.16
C ALA A 69 16.79 7.31 17.10
N GLN A 70 15.91 6.56 16.40
CA GLN A 70 14.49 6.87 16.30
C GLN A 70 13.64 6.40 17.48
N LEU A 71 14.17 5.58 18.41
CA LEU A 71 13.42 5.15 19.59
C LEU A 71 12.88 6.32 20.41
N ARG A 72 13.65 7.38 20.53
CA ARG A 72 13.22 8.60 21.26
C ARG A 72 11.96 9.22 20.64
N LEU A 73 11.85 9.19 19.32
CA LEU A 73 10.66 9.69 18.62
C LEU A 73 9.46 8.80 18.89
N VAL A 74 9.62 7.47 18.86
CA VAL A 74 8.56 6.53 19.20
C VAL A 74 8.06 6.73 20.62
N GLN A 75 8.97 6.94 21.58
CA GLN A 75 8.64 7.20 22.97
C GLN A 75 7.92 8.55 23.16
N SER A 76 8.41 9.62 22.51
CA SER A 76 7.77 10.94 22.58
C SER A 76 6.34 10.92 21.99
N TRP A 77 6.13 10.18 20.90
CA TRP A 77 4.80 10.08 20.30
C TRP A 77 3.83 9.20 21.10
N ALA A 78 4.34 8.39 22.03
CA ALA A 78 3.49 7.62 22.95
C ALA A 78 2.61 8.52 23.85
N GLU A 79 2.96 9.77 24.05
CA GLU A 79 2.15 10.74 24.80
C GLU A 79 0.78 11.01 24.14
N LEU A 80 0.65 10.75 22.84
CA LEU A 80 -0.62 10.88 22.10
C LEU A 80 -1.53 9.65 22.21
N ARG A 81 -1.14 8.60 22.93
CA ARG A 81 -1.87 7.32 22.95
C ARG A 81 -3.26 7.45 23.52
N GLU A 82 -3.41 8.18 24.62
CA GLU A 82 -4.71 8.36 25.27
C GLU A 82 -5.72 9.01 24.31
N GLU A 83 -5.32 10.08 23.63
CA GLU A 83 -6.15 10.78 22.65
C GLU A 83 -6.50 9.91 21.43
N ARG A 84 -5.58 9.03 21.00
CA ARG A 84 -5.68 8.33 19.72
C ARG A 84 -6.02 6.85 19.81
N ALA A 85 -6.13 6.30 21.00
CA ALA A 85 -6.34 4.86 21.21
C ALA A 85 -7.54 4.30 20.43
N ALA A 86 -8.70 4.96 20.49
CA ALA A 86 -9.91 4.52 19.82
C ALA A 86 -9.72 4.49 18.28
N GLU A 87 -9.08 5.52 17.72
CA GLU A 87 -8.77 5.59 16.28
C GLU A 87 -7.76 4.52 15.88
N ILE A 88 -6.70 4.32 16.68
CA ILE A 88 -5.67 3.30 16.45
C ILE A 88 -6.31 1.91 16.38
N LEU A 89 -7.19 1.57 17.32
CA LEU A 89 -7.88 0.29 17.35
C LEU A 89 -8.78 0.09 16.12
N THR A 90 -9.57 1.10 15.76
CA THR A 90 -10.47 1.02 14.61
C THR A 90 -9.71 0.87 13.28
N GLN A 91 -8.49 1.44 13.19
CA GLN A 91 -7.66 1.37 11.98
C GLN A 91 -6.94 0.02 11.80
N ILE A 92 -7.02 -0.91 12.74
CA ILE A 92 -6.36 -2.22 12.60
C ILE A 92 -6.88 -2.95 11.36
N ASP A 93 -8.20 -3.03 11.22
CA ASP A 93 -8.85 -3.84 10.18
C ASP A 93 -9.59 -3.02 9.11
N ASN A 94 -9.90 -1.75 9.36
CA ASN A 94 -10.78 -0.97 8.49
C ASN A 94 -10.25 0.44 8.18
N GLN A 95 -9.04 0.53 7.69
CA GLN A 95 -8.48 1.83 7.30
C GLN A 95 -9.19 2.50 6.11
N ILE A 96 -9.83 1.71 5.20
CA ILE A 96 -10.58 2.26 4.06
C ILE A 96 -11.73 3.16 4.54
N ALA A 97 -12.38 2.84 5.65
CA ALA A 97 -13.51 3.63 6.16
C ALA A 97 -13.12 5.08 6.43
N PHE A 98 -11.91 5.32 6.96
CA PHE A 98 -11.42 6.67 7.24
C PHE A 98 -11.20 7.49 5.96
N GLN A 99 -10.66 6.88 4.92
CA GLN A 99 -10.46 7.53 3.62
C GLN A 99 -11.77 7.60 2.82
N GLY A 100 -12.62 6.59 2.97
CA GLY A 100 -13.97 6.56 2.42
C GLY A 100 -14.85 7.71 2.92
N ALA A 101 -14.70 8.11 4.20
CA ALA A 101 -15.40 9.26 4.76
C ALA A 101 -15.07 10.58 4.03
N VAL A 102 -13.82 10.76 3.60
CA VAL A 102 -13.39 11.94 2.81
C VAL A 102 -14.08 12.01 1.45
N THR A 103 -14.36 10.86 0.86
CA THR A 103 -14.85 10.74 -0.52
C THR A 103 -16.36 10.49 -0.61
N GLY A 104 -17.01 10.18 0.51
CA GLY A 104 -18.41 9.74 0.54
C GLY A 104 -18.58 8.30 0.03
N LEU A 105 -17.51 7.49 0.06
CA LEU A 105 -17.56 6.10 -0.37
C LEU A 105 -18.45 5.29 0.57
N ASN A 106 -19.36 4.51 -0.03
CA ASN A 106 -20.30 3.67 0.70
C ASN A 106 -20.29 2.27 0.10
N ALA A 107 -20.05 1.25 0.91
CA ALA A 107 -19.88 -0.13 0.46
C ALA A 107 -21.10 -0.66 -0.33
N THR A 108 -22.31 -0.30 0.06
CA THR A 108 -23.53 -0.77 -0.60
C THR A 108 -23.71 -0.14 -1.98
N ARG A 109 -23.50 1.18 -2.09
CA ARG A 109 -23.71 1.93 -3.34
C ARG A 109 -22.53 1.84 -4.31
N HIS A 110 -21.31 1.66 -3.79
CA HIS A 110 -20.07 1.69 -4.56
C HIS A 110 -19.33 0.32 -4.52
N ARG A 111 -20.10 -0.77 -4.64
CA ARG A 111 -19.55 -2.14 -4.50
C ARG A 111 -18.33 -2.40 -5.39
N TRP A 112 -18.35 -1.91 -6.63
CA TRP A 112 -17.25 -2.09 -7.58
C TRP A 112 -16.00 -1.29 -7.20
N SER A 113 -16.20 -0.06 -6.71
CA SER A 113 -15.08 0.73 -6.18
C SER A 113 -14.46 0.07 -4.94
N MET A 114 -15.29 -0.48 -4.05
CA MET A 114 -14.81 -1.22 -2.88
C MET A 114 -14.04 -2.48 -3.28
N GLU A 115 -14.55 -3.25 -4.24
CA GLU A 115 -13.86 -4.43 -4.75
C GLU A 115 -12.51 -4.05 -5.38
N TRP A 116 -12.48 -3.00 -6.20
CA TRP A 116 -11.28 -2.50 -6.83
C TRP A 116 -10.22 -2.03 -5.81
N LEU A 117 -10.63 -1.32 -4.76
CA LEU A 117 -9.75 -0.93 -3.65
C LEU A 117 -9.23 -2.15 -2.89
N ASN A 118 -10.08 -3.15 -2.65
CA ASN A 118 -9.67 -4.39 -1.99
C ASN A 118 -8.64 -5.18 -2.82
N ILE A 119 -8.78 -5.22 -4.15
CA ILE A 119 -7.77 -5.81 -5.04
C ILE A 119 -6.43 -5.05 -4.88
N GLY A 120 -6.47 -3.73 -4.88
CA GLY A 120 -5.29 -2.90 -4.63
C GLY A 120 -4.63 -3.16 -3.28
N LEU A 121 -5.41 -3.32 -2.21
CA LEU A 121 -4.91 -3.68 -0.89
C LEU A 121 -4.26 -5.07 -0.85
N GLN A 122 -4.91 -6.09 -1.44
CA GLN A 122 -4.34 -7.44 -1.53
C GLN A 122 -3.01 -7.43 -2.30
N PHE A 123 -2.95 -6.66 -3.40
CA PHE A 123 -1.72 -6.47 -4.16
C PHE A 123 -0.62 -5.80 -3.32
N ALA A 124 -0.96 -4.74 -2.58
CA ALA A 124 -0.02 -4.05 -1.69
C ALA A 124 0.54 -5.01 -0.63
N VAL A 125 -0.33 -5.79 0.03
CA VAL A 125 0.06 -6.79 1.04
C VAL A 125 0.99 -7.85 0.44
N ALA A 126 0.66 -8.39 -0.75
CA ALA A 126 1.49 -9.39 -1.41
C ALA A 126 2.91 -8.87 -1.70
N VAL A 127 3.05 -7.59 -2.06
CA VAL A 127 4.34 -6.97 -2.35
C VAL A 127 5.08 -6.60 -1.05
N GLU A 128 4.43 -5.87 -0.13
CA GLU A 128 5.09 -5.38 1.09
C GLU A 128 5.64 -6.52 1.97
N MET A 129 4.93 -7.65 2.03
CA MET A 129 5.35 -8.80 2.82
C MET A 129 6.63 -9.44 2.28
N ARG A 130 6.87 -9.40 0.96
CA ARG A 130 8.13 -9.85 0.34
C ARG A 130 9.31 -8.97 0.79
N PHE A 131 9.10 -7.65 0.85
CA PHE A 131 10.12 -6.72 1.37
C PHE A 131 10.37 -6.91 2.86
N LYS A 132 9.31 -7.07 3.66
CA LYS A 132 9.45 -7.32 5.11
C LYS A 132 10.24 -8.59 5.40
N GLN A 133 9.96 -9.66 4.65
CA GLN A 133 10.67 -10.94 4.78
C GLN A 133 12.15 -10.80 4.40
N ALA A 134 12.43 -10.16 3.26
CA ALA A 134 13.79 -10.05 2.75
C ALA A 134 14.67 -9.14 3.63
N LEU A 135 14.13 -7.99 4.08
CA LEU A 135 14.90 -6.99 4.82
C LEU A 135 14.99 -7.27 6.33
N GLY A 136 14.09 -8.07 6.91
CA GLY A 136 14.16 -8.61 8.26
C GLY A 136 14.38 -7.58 9.38
N CYS A 137 13.79 -6.37 9.28
CA CYS A 137 14.01 -5.32 10.27
C CYS A 137 13.19 -5.54 11.54
N ARG A 138 13.81 -5.40 12.71
CA ARG A 138 13.20 -5.59 14.03
C ARG A 138 12.22 -4.46 14.38
N ARG A 139 11.22 -4.78 15.20
CA ARG A 139 10.22 -3.84 15.71
C ARG A 139 10.77 -2.96 16.84
N PRO A 140 10.18 -1.78 17.13
CA PRO A 140 10.63 -0.92 18.22
C PRO A 140 10.71 -1.63 19.57
N VAL A 141 9.75 -2.50 19.90
CA VAL A 141 9.72 -3.27 21.15
C VAL A 141 10.89 -4.25 21.29
N GLU A 142 11.45 -4.71 20.18
CA GLU A 142 12.62 -5.61 20.17
C GLU A 142 13.94 -4.86 20.43
N TYR A 143 13.95 -3.54 20.35
CA TYR A 143 15.06 -2.68 20.74
C TYR A 143 14.95 -2.18 22.18
N SER A 144 13.72 -1.95 22.67
CA SER A 144 13.47 -1.46 24.02
C SER A 144 12.08 -1.87 24.53
N ALA A 145 12.04 -2.59 25.63
CA ALA A 145 10.80 -2.93 26.33
C ALA A 145 10.03 -1.69 26.82
N GLN A 146 10.69 -0.54 26.95
CA GLN A 146 10.06 0.73 27.35
C GLN A 146 9.09 1.27 26.28
N VAL A 147 9.13 0.76 25.05
CA VAL A 147 8.19 1.15 23.99
C VAL A 147 6.75 0.80 24.34
N GLN A 148 6.52 -0.35 24.97
CA GLN A 148 5.20 -0.81 25.45
C GLN A 148 4.07 -0.58 24.42
N PRO A 149 4.01 -1.32 23.31
CA PRO A 149 2.97 -1.15 22.29
C PRO A 149 1.56 -1.29 22.89
N ILE A 150 0.61 -0.45 22.45
CA ILE A 150 -0.78 -0.48 22.97
C ILE A 150 -1.69 -1.46 22.22
N ILE A 151 -1.19 -2.09 21.18
CA ILE A 151 -1.86 -3.16 20.43
C ILE A 151 -0.86 -4.27 20.15
N THR A 152 -1.38 -5.45 19.79
CA THR A 152 -0.54 -6.61 19.47
C THR A 152 0.48 -6.29 18.39
N THR A 153 1.75 -6.57 18.68
CA THR A 153 2.84 -6.41 17.72
C THR A 153 2.83 -7.59 16.76
N PRO A 154 2.73 -7.35 15.44
CA PRO A 154 2.84 -8.43 14.46
C PRO A 154 4.22 -9.08 14.47
N LEU A 155 4.29 -10.38 14.19
CA LEU A 155 5.55 -11.15 14.19
C LEU A 155 6.45 -10.88 12.98
N HIS A 156 5.91 -10.32 11.91
CA HIS A 156 6.70 -9.94 10.73
C HIS A 156 7.44 -8.61 10.93
N GLY A 157 8.51 -8.41 10.15
CA GLY A 157 9.39 -7.24 10.22
C GLY A 157 8.67 -5.88 10.16
N THR A 158 9.34 -4.85 10.70
CA THR A 158 8.77 -3.50 10.78
C THR A 158 8.76 -2.76 9.45
N TYR A 159 9.78 -2.93 8.62
CA TYR A 159 10.10 -2.10 7.46
C TYR A 159 9.83 -2.82 6.13
N PRO A 160 9.12 -2.18 5.16
CA PRO A 160 8.38 -0.91 5.28
C PRO A 160 7.10 -1.05 6.10
N MET A 161 6.48 0.07 6.53
CA MET A 161 5.21 0.06 7.27
C MET A 161 4.03 -0.32 6.36
N GLY A 162 3.37 -1.45 6.63
CA GLY A 162 2.25 -1.94 5.82
C GLY A 162 1.07 -0.98 5.78
N HIS A 163 0.61 -0.48 6.94
CA HIS A 163 -0.47 0.50 7.00
C HIS A 163 -0.18 1.77 6.18
N ALA A 164 1.08 2.21 6.10
CA ALA A 164 1.45 3.34 5.25
C ALA A 164 1.36 2.96 3.76
N VAL A 165 1.92 1.81 3.36
CA VAL A 165 1.80 1.31 1.98
C VAL A 165 0.35 1.30 1.52
N GLN A 166 -0.51 0.70 2.32
CA GLN A 166 -1.93 0.52 2.04
C GLN A 166 -2.68 1.86 2.04
N ALA A 167 -2.44 2.74 3.02
CA ALA A 167 -3.12 4.02 3.13
C ALA A 167 -2.76 4.97 1.98
N TYR A 168 -1.51 5.06 1.58
CA TYR A 168 -1.10 5.91 0.46
C TYR A 168 -1.53 5.34 -0.90
N LEU A 169 -1.54 4.01 -1.05
CA LEU A 169 -2.12 3.36 -2.22
C LEU A 169 -3.61 3.70 -2.34
N VAL A 170 -4.40 3.48 -1.28
CA VAL A 170 -5.85 3.77 -1.27
C VAL A 170 -6.12 5.25 -1.53
N ALA A 171 -5.37 6.16 -0.91
CA ALA A 171 -5.49 7.60 -1.15
C ALA A 171 -5.34 7.94 -2.64
N ARG A 172 -4.32 7.37 -3.30
CA ARG A 172 -4.06 7.60 -4.72
C ARG A 172 -5.13 6.97 -5.62
N LEU A 173 -5.62 5.78 -5.28
CA LEU A 173 -6.70 5.13 -6.02
C LEU A 173 -8.01 5.92 -5.89
N LEU A 174 -8.37 6.40 -4.70
CA LEU A 174 -9.55 7.24 -4.48
C LEU A 174 -9.46 8.59 -5.19
N GLN A 175 -8.29 9.22 -5.18
CA GLN A 175 -8.02 10.43 -5.97
C GLN A 175 -8.35 10.19 -7.45
N THR A 176 -7.91 9.06 -7.99
CA THR A 176 -8.12 8.70 -9.40
C THR A 176 -9.59 8.42 -9.70
N LEU A 177 -10.28 7.67 -8.83
CA LEU A 177 -11.72 7.42 -8.97
C LEU A 177 -12.54 8.71 -8.95
N GLY A 178 -12.12 9.69 -8.15
CA GLY A 178 -12.77 10.99 -8.07
C GLY A 178 -12.41 11.96 -9.19
N GLY A 179 -11.41 11.64 -10.03
CA GLY A 179 -10.90 12.53 -11.08
C GLY A 179 -10.27 13.82 -10.53
N TRP A 180 -9.76 13.80 -9.28
CA TRP A 180 -9.26 15.00 -8.61
C TRP A 180 -7.79 15.28 -8.94
N SER A 181 -7.48 16.55 -9.24
CA SER A 181 -6.10 17.02 -9.39
C SER A 181 -5.33 16.97 -8.07
N ASN A 182 -4.01 17.19 -8.11
CA ASN A 182 -3.17 17.14 -6.92
C ASN A 182 -3.48 18.25 -5.91
N ASP A 183 -3.93 19.41 -6.37
CA ASP A 183 -4.30 20.58 -5.59
C ASP A 183 -5.76 20.58 -5.10
N HIS A 184 -6.54 19.58 -5.53
CA HIS A 184 -7.93 19.47 -5.11
C HIS A 184 -8.05 19.22 -3.60
N PRO A 185 -8.96 19.90 -2.87
CA PRO A 185 -9.10 19.79 -1.42
C PRO A 185 -9.26 18.34 -0.90
N ARG A 186 -10.02 17.49 -1.62
CA ARG A 186 -10.18 16.07 -1.25
C ARG A 186 -8.87 15.29 -1.39
N THR A 187 -8.04 15.59 -2.38
CA THR A 187 -6.71 14.98 -2.52
C THR A 187 -5.84 15.30 -1.31
N THR A 188 -5.83 16.59 -0.90
CA THR A 188 -5.13 17.02 0.30
C THR A 188 -5.63 16.29 1.55
N GLN A 189 -6.95 16.14 1.70
CA GLN A 189 -7.53 15.42 2.86
C GLN A 189 -7.20 13.92 2.83
N LEU A 190 -7.20 13.28 1.67
CA LEU A 190 -6.79 11.87 1.52
C LEU A 190 -5.33 11.67 1.92
N GLN A 191 -4.42 12.57 1.51
CA GLN A 191 -3.00 12.52 1.89
C GLN A 191 -2.82 12.73 3.40
N ARG A 192 -3.52 13.69 4.00
CA ARG A 192 -3.50 13.91 5.45
C ARG A 192 -4.04 12.71 6.22
N GLN A 193 -5.08 12.07 5.71
CA GLN A 193 -5.64 10.86 6.33
C GLN A 193 -4.66 9.69 6.24
N ALA A 194 -3.98 9.48 5.10
CA ALA A 194 -2.94 8.46 4.96
C ALA A 194 -1.77 8.72 5.92
N GLN A 195 -1.33 9.97 6.04
CA GLN A 195 -0.30 10.37 7.00
C GLN A 195 -0.76 10.10 8.45
N ARG A 196 -2.01 10.42 8.79
CA ARG A 196 -2.55 10.18 10.13
C ARG A 196 -2.60 8.70 10.48
N ILE A 197 -3.05 7.84 9.55
CA ILE A 197 -3.04 6.37 9.70
C ILE A 197 -1.60 5.88 9.97
N SER A 198 -0.63 6.36 9.20
CA SER A 198 0.79 6.00 9.36
C SER A 198 1.34 6.47 10.70
N THR A 199 1.08 7.72 11.08
CA THR A 199 1.50 8.29 12.38
C THR A 199 0.92 7.48 13.54
N ASN A 200 -0.33 7.08 13.46
CA ASN A 200 -0.98 6.29 14.51
C ASN A 200 -0.29 4.94 14.76
N ARG A 201 0.38 4.36 13.79
CA ARG A 201 1.18 3.12 13.99
C ARG A 201 2.46 3.39 14.76
N ILE A 202 3.04 4.60 14.65
CA ILE A 202 4.20 5.03 15.45
C ILE A 202 3.73 5.35 16.87
N VAL A 203 2.65 6.09 17.04
CA VAL A 203 2.01 6.37 18.34
C VAL A 203 1.70 5.06 19.08
N ALA A 204 1.19 4.05 18.37
CA ALA A 204 0.93 2.73 18.93
C ALA A 204 2.20 1.97 19.38
N GLY A 205 3.39 2.42 19.00
CA GLY A 205 4.66 1.76 19.35
C GLY A 205 5.06 0.61 18.42
N LEU A 206 4.43 0.47 17.25
CA LEU A 206 4.67 -0.64 16.33
C LEU A 206 5.75 -0.40 15.28
N HIS A 207 6.01 0.87 14.97
CA HIS A 207 6.82 1.28 13.82
C HIS A 207 7.70 2.49 14.14
N PHE A 208 8.76 2.64 13.35
CA PHE A 208 9.60 3.82 13.32
C PHE A 208 9.13 4.81 12.25
N PRO A 209 9.49 6.12 12.34
CA PRO A 209 9.22 7.10 11.30
C PRO A 209 9.76 6.71 9.91
N VAL A 210 10.94 6.09 9.84
CA VAL A 210 11.52 5.62 8.57
C VAL A 210 10.68 4.55 7.89
N ASP A 211 10.00 3.70 8.66
CA ASP A 211 9.09 2.68 8.13
C ASP A 211 7.91 3.33 7.40
N ALA A 212 7.38 4.43 7.97
CA ALA A 212 6.28 5.19 7.39
C ALA A 212 6.68 5.86 6.08
N THR A 213 7.88 6.48 6.04
CA THR A 213 8.41 7.10 4.81
C THR A 213 8.60 6.08 3.69
N ALA A 214 9.20 4.93 4.00
CA ALA A 214 9.36 3.84 3.03
C ALA A 214 8.00 3.29 2.58
N GLY A 215 7.05 3.17 3.51
CA GLY A 215 5.68 2.74 3.23
C GLY A 215 4.95 3.70 2.30
N GLN A 216 5.08 5.01 2.51
CA GLN A 216 4.53 6.04 1.61
C GLN A 216 5.08 5.88 0.18
N VAL A 217 6.41 5.85 0.03
CA VAL A 217 7.06 5.72 -1.29
C VAL A 217 6.60 4.45 -2.00
N MET A 218 6.52 3.33 -1.27
CA MET A 218 6.04 2.07 -1.83
C MET A 218 4.57 2.15 -2.21
N GLY A 219 3.69 2.67 -1.34
CA GLY A 219 2.27 2.77 -1.59
C GLY A 219 1.93 3.61 -2.81
N GLU A 220 2.55 4.77 -2.95
CA GLU A 220 2.40 5.63 -4.13
C GLU A 220 2.91 4.94 -5.41
N THR A 221 4.05 4.24 -5.32
CA THR A 221 4.62 3.50 -6.46
C THR A 221 3.72 2.36 -6.92
N LEU A 222 3.20 1.58 -5.97
CA LEU A 222 2.30 0.45 -6.27
C LEU A 222 0.95 0.94 -6.81
N ALA A 223 0.45 2.09 -6.34
CA ALA A 223 -0.75 2.71 -6.89
C ALA A 223 -0.57 3.08 -8.36
N GLU A 224 0.53 3.72 -8.72
CA GLU A 224 0.83 4.08 -10.11
C GLU A 224 0.97 2.83 -11.00
N TYR A 225 1.64 1.80 -10.51
CA TYR A 225 1.73 0.51 -11.22
C TYR A 225 0.34 -0.11 -11.42
N PHE A 226 -0.48 -0.17 -10.36
CA PHE A 226 -1.84 -0.70 -10.40
C PHE A 226 -2.70 0.04 -11.42
N LEU A 227 -2.69 1.38 -11.40
CA LEU A 227 -3.43 2.23 -12.34
C LEU A 227 -2.99 1.99 -13.79
N ALA A 228 -1.68 1.86 -14.02
CA ALA A 228 -1.13 1.57 -15.34
C ALA A 228 -1.61 0.19 -15.86
N ARG A 229 -1.66 -0.83 -14.99
CA ARG A 229 -2.19 -2.17 -15.32
C ARG A 229 -3.68 -2.13 -15.65
N CYS A 230 -4.44 -1.28 -14.97
CA CYS A 230 -5.86 -1.04 -15.26
C CYS A 230 -6.10 -0.22 -16.55
N GLY A 231 -5.06 0.26 -17.22
CA GLY A 231 -5.20 1.11 -18.41
C GLY A 231 -5.69 2.53 -18.10
N VAL A 232 -5.63 2.96 -16.85
CA VAL A 232 -6.06 4.29 -16.42
C VAL A 232 -5.06 5.33 -16.92
N LYS A 233 -5.55 6.39 -17.58
CA LYS A 233 -4.71 7.52 -17.99
C LYS A 233 -4.38 8.39 -16.77
N PRO A 234 -3.16 8.95 -16.67
CA PRO A 234 -2.84 9.94 -15.66
C PRO A 234 -3.82 11.12 -15.72
N ILE A 235 -4.18 11.67 -14.57
CA ILE A 235 -4.95 12.91 -14.50
C ILE A 235 -4.03 14.05 -14.98
N ASP A 236 -4.54 14.98 -15.80
CA ASP A 236 -3.78 16.15 -16.27
C ASP A 236 -3.20 16.91 -15.08
N GLY A 237 -1.91 17.29 -15.18
CA GLY A 237 -1.16 17.93 -14.10
C GLY A 237 -0.53 16.98 -13.08
N VAL A 238 -0.88 15.70 -13.07
CA VAL A 238 -0.18 14.68 -12.29
C VAL A 238 0.99 14.17 -13.13
N LYS A 239 2.23 14.52 -12.75
CA LYS A 239 3.41 13.93 -13.37
C LYS A 239 3.36 12.42 -13.15
N ALA A 240 3.05 11.64 -14.20
CA ALA A 240 3.28 10.22 -14.18
C ALA A 240 4.77 10.02 -13.85
N ARG A 241 5.07 9.21 -12.81
CA ARG A 241 6.48 8.87 -12.55
C ARG A 241 7.03 8.16 -13.79
N SER A 242 8.31 8.38 -14.08
CA SER A 242 8.97 7.99 -15.35
C SER A 242 8.73 6.53 -15.77
N TYR A 243 8.47 5.62 -14.84
CA TYR A 243 8.19 4.21 -15.15
C TYR A 243 6.79 3.94 -15.72
N VAL A 244 5.78 4.78 -15.40
CA VAL A 244 4.43 4.69 -16.04
C VAL A 244 4.53 5.06 -17.51
N GLN A 245 5.38 6.02 -17.83
CA GLN A 245 5.64 6.44 -19.20
C GLN A 245 6.38 5.35 -19.97
N LYS A 246 7.45 4.78 -19.40
CA LYS A 246 8.20 3.64 -19.97
C LYS A 246 7.33 2.41 -20.19
N PHE A 247 6.37 2.17 -19.29
CA PHE A 247 5.44 1.05 -19.41
C PHE A 247 4.47 1.17 -20.58
N LYS A 248 4.11 2.41 -20.97
CA LYS A 248 3.30 2.69 -22.18
C LYS A 248 4.10 2.50 -23.45
N GLU A 249 5.37 2.91 -23.45
CA GLU A 249 6.27 2.79 -24.59
C GLU A 249 6.57 1.32 -24.91
N ALA A 250 6.71 0.47 -23.90
CA ALA A 250 6.92 -0.98 -24.06
C ALA A 250 5.70 -1.74 -24.62
N LYS A 251 4.49 -1.16 -24.58
CA LYS A 251 3.27 -1.75 -25.17
C LYS A 251 2.96 -1.25 -26.59
N GLY A 252 3.68 -0.29 -27.08
CA GLY A 252 3.49 0.31 -28.39
C GLY A 252 4.52 -0.13 -29.45
N GLY A 253 5.33 -1.15 -29.13
CA GLY A 253 6.28 -1.76 -30.04
C GLY A 253 5.83 -3.14 -30.50
#